data_bc18cf0413523eadc1b71e142b6a183d
#
_entry.id   bc18cf0413523eadc1b71e142b6a183d
#
_cell.length_a   1.000
_cell.length_b   1.000
_cell.length_c   1.000
_cell.angle_alpha   90.00
_cell.angle_beta   90.00
_cell.angle_gamma   90.00
#
_symmetry.space_group_name_H-M   'P 1'
#
loop_
_entity.id
_entity.type
_entity.pdbx_description
1 polymer ?
#
loop_
_entity_poly.entity_id
_entity_poly.type
_entity_poly.pdbx_seq_one_letter_code
_entity_poly.pdbx_strand_id
1 'polypeptide(L)'
;LKLLCCMEQNYVNPLPFKHISTAASEAVTYIRRRKNHEIEPLKSRWNKFNEMCCGGIEPGCVYTIVGASGTGKSSFVNTLETDLIELNSNKELVVLSFSFEMLSRAQVGRKLSNKLRQTTTQLYSASEDLSDKELNLVEETAESLKDYPIYYVDDAATVQKIDDTITYFQNTIAKDKWLIVILDHTLLVNSDNYKDERMIISELERVFIKAKK
;
A
#
# COMPACT_ATOMS: atom_id res chain seq x y z
N LEU A 1 66.85 -6.07 8.12
CA LEU A 1 65.71 -6.64 8.85
C LEU A 1 64.43 -6.03 8.28
N LYS A 2 63.72 -6.78 7.45
CA LYS A 2 62.35 -6.39 7.01
C LYS A 2 61.39 -7.02 7.99
N LEU A 3 60.74 -6.19 8.86
CA LEU A 3 59.56 -6.60 9.59
C LEU A 3 58.37 -6.66 8.59
N LEU A 4 57.97 -7.85 8.20
CA LEU A 4 56.67 -8.07 7.58
C LEU A 4 55.67 -8.21 8.76
N CYS A 5 54.90 -7.13 9.01
CA CYS A 5 53.72 -7.23 9.80
C CYS A 5 52.62 -7.77 8.90
N CYS A 6 52.41 -9.09 8.90
CA CYS A 6 51.22 -9.69 8.31
C CYS A 6 50.07 -9.39 9.25
N MET A 7 49.32 -8.32 8.99
CA MET A 7 47.97 -8.22 9.53
C MET A 7 47.16 -9.32 8.84
N GLU A 8 46.72 -10.31 9.59
CA GLU A 8 45.66 -11.20 9.14
C GLU A 8 44.46 -10.32 8.80
N GLN A 9 44.19 -10.19 7.50
CA GLN A 9 42.96 -9.56 7.02
C GLN A 9 41.81 -10.53 7.34
N ASN A 10 41.22 -10.36 8.53
CA ASN A 10 39.91 -10.93 8.77
C ASN A 10 38.98 -10.41 7.68
N TYR A 11 38.49 -11.29 6.85
CA TYR A 11 37.50 -10.97 5.81
C TYR A 11 36.23 -10.54 6.49
N VAL A 12 36.09 -9.25 6.74
CA VAL A 12 34.86 -8.64 7.27
C VAL A 12 34.04 -8.22 6.05
N ASN A 13 32.81 -8.66 5.97
CA ASN A 13 31.84 -8.23 4.94
C ASN A 13 30.92 -7.16 5.58
N PRO A 14 31.29 -5.88 5.56
CA PRO A 14 30.53 -4.82 6.20
C PRO A 14 29.24 -4.54 5.43
N LEU A 15 28.21 -4.04 6.15
CA LEU A 15 27.04 -3.52 5.50
C LEU A 15 27.40 -2.34 4.57
N PRO A 16 26.67 -2.13 3.46
CA PRO A 16 26.88 -0.97 2.59
C PRO A 16 26.74 0.33 3.40
N PHE A 17 27.70 1.21 3.26
CA PHE A 17 27.69 2.52 3.90
C PHE A 17 27.95 3.64 2.88
N LYS A 18 27.45 4.82 3.17
CA LYS A 18 27.66 6.00 2.36
C LYS A 18 28.31 7.11 3.19
N HIS A 19 29.26 7.81 2.60
CA HIS A 19 29.78 9.04 3.20
C HIS A 19 28.75 10.15 3.13
N ILE A 20 28.76 11.07 4.10
CA ILE A 20 27.81 12.20 4.16
C ILE A 20 27.80 13.06 2.89
N SER A 21 28.94 13.23 2.22
CA SER A 21 29.03 13.99 0.98
C SER A 21 28.17 13.40 -0.14
N THR A 22 28.16 12.06 -0.28
CA THR A 22 27.31 11.35 -1.24
C THR A 22 25.84 11.52 -0.88
N ALA A 23 25.49 11.29 0.39
CA ALA A 23 24.13 11.44 0.88
C ALA A 23 23.61 12.88 0.71
N ALA A 24 24.45 13.89 0.95
CA ALA A 24 24.11 15.30 0.75
C ALA A 24 23.84 15.62 -0.74
N SER A 25 24.64 15.11 -1.66
CA SER A 25 24.44 15.28 -3.09
C SER A 25 23.14 14.60 -3.57
N GLU A 26 22.87 13.40 -3.09
CA GLU A 26 21.60 12.70 -3.36
C GLU A 26 20.39 13.49 -2.84
N ALA A 27 20.47 14.03 -1.61
CA ALA A 27 19.41 14.84 -1.02
C ALA A 27 19.12 16.10 -1.85
N VAL A 28 20.17 16.84 -2.26
CA VAL A 28 20.01 18.03 -3.12
C VAL A 28 19.39 17.66 -4.46
N THR A 29 19.82 16.57 -5.05
CA THR A 29 19.24 16.06 -6.31
C THR A 29 17.77 15.71 -6.16
N TYR A 30 17.40 15.04 -5.08
CA TYR A 30 15.99 14.71 -4.77
C TYR A 30 15.15 15.99 -4.60
N ILE A 31 15.64 16.98 -3.83
CA ILE A 31 14.96 18.26 -3.64
C ILE A 31 14.74 18.98 -4.97
N ARG A 32 15.75 19.00 -5.86
CA ARG A 32 15.62 19.62 -7.19
C ARG A 32 14.55 18.93 -8.04
N ARG A 33 14.54 17.60 -8.06
CA ARG A 33 13.54 16.82 -8.79
C ARG A 33 12.12 17.07 -8.28
N ARG A 34 11.95 17.21 -6.96
CA ARG A 34 10.68 17.62 -6.35
C ARG A 34 10.26 19.04 -6.79
N LYS A 35 11.19 19.99 -6.72
CA LYS A 35 10.95 21.38 -7.17
C LYS A 35 10.55 21.46 -8.64
N ASN A 36 11.14 20.63 -9.47
CA ASN A 36 10.88 20.60 -10.91
C ASN A 36 9.67 19.74 -11.30
N HIS A 37 8.89 19.24 -10.33
CA HIS A 37 7.74 18.33 -10.54
C HIS A 37 8.09 17.04 -11.27
N GLU A 38 9.37 16.59 -11.23
CA GLU A 38 9.78 15.29 -11.75
C GLU A 38 9.38 14.13 -10.82
N ILE A 39 9.23 14.44 -9.53
CA ILE A 39 8.72 13.53 -8.50
C ILE A 39 7.49 14.17 -7.88
N GLU A 40 6.33 13.66 -8.21
CA GLU A 40 5.06 14.08 -7.66
C GLU A 40 4.45 12.97 -6.79
N PRO A 41 4.04 13.28 -5.55
CA PRO A 41 3.36 12.31 -4.70
C PRO A 41 1.93 12.07 -5.18
N LEU A 42 1.38 10.92 -4.81
CA LEU A 42 -0.03 10.61 -5.08
C LEU A 42 -0.92 11.40 -4.11
N LYS A 43 -1.96 11.99 -4.66
CA LYS A 43 -2.92 12.81 -3.91
C LYS A 43 -4.05 11.96 -3.34
N SER A 44 -4.55 12.37 -2.19
CA SER A 44 -5.81 11.95 -1.60
C SER A 44 -6.75 13.16 -1.49
N ARG A 45 -8.03 12.91 -1.18
CA ARG A 45 -9.02 13.98 -0.93
C ARG A 45 -8.75 14.79 0.34
N TRP A 46 -7.92 14.30 1.22
CA TRP A 46 -7.64 14.94 2.52
C TRP A 46 -6.41 15.84 2.44
N ASN A 47 -6.62 17.14 2.29
CA ASN A 47 -5.53 18.12 2.18
C ASN A 47 -4.55 18.06 3.35
N LYS A 48 -5.04 17.96 4.60
CA LYS A 48 -4.18 17.85 5.78
C LYS A 48 -3.31 16.60 5.76
N PHE A 49 -3.85 15.47 5.30
CA PHE A 49 -3.08 14.23 5.15
C PHE A 49 -1.99 14.43 4.09
N ASN A 50 -2.33 15.01 2.94
CA ASN A 50 -1.35 15.30 1.90
C ASN A 50 -0.24 16.24 2.40
N GLU A 51 -0.59 17.31 3.14
CA GLU A 51 0.39 18.24 3.73
C GLU A 51 1.32 17.53 4.72
N MET A 52 0.80 16.72 5.62
CA MET A 52 1.58 15.93 6.58
C MET A 52 2.52 14.93 5.90
N CYS A 53 2.14 14.43 4.73
CA CYS A 53 2.93 13.51 3.90
C CYS A 53 3.75 14.25 2.83
N CYS A 54 4.23 15.46 3.09
CA CYS A 54 5.04 16.25 2.16
C CYS A 54 4.41 16.42 0.77
N GLY A 55 3.09 16.52 0.72
CA GLY A 55 2.31 16.71 -0.50
C GLY A 55 1.52 15.49 -0.97
N GLY A 56 1.60 14.35 -0.30
CA GLY A 56 0.86 13.13 -0.59
C GLY A 56 1.68 11.86 -0.37
N ILE A 57 1.23 10.74 -0.92
CA ILE A 57 1.91 9.45 -0.78
C ILE A 57 3.09 9.40 -1.75
N GLU A 58 4.29 9.18 -1.22
CA GLU A 58 5.54 9.12 -1.97
C GLU A 58 5.95 7.69 -2.31
N PRO A 59 6.65 7.48 -3.45
CA PRO A 59 7.22 6.17 -3.77
C PRO A 59 8.29 5.77 -2.75
N GLY A 60 8.41 4.48 -2.51
CA GLY A 60 9.43 3.94 -1.60
C GLY A 60 9.18 4.25 -0.12
N CYS A 61 7.99 4.71 0.27
CA CYS A 61 7.60 4.95 1.65
C CYS A 61 6.64 3.87 2.15
N VAL A 62 6.73 3.58 3.45
CA VAL A 62 5.77 2.73 4.17
C VAL A 62 4.98 3.62 5.12
N TYR A 63 3.66 3.54 5.03
CA TYR A 63 2.73 4.28 5.89
C TYR A 63 2.00 3.31 6.81
N THR A 64 2.08 3.53 8.10
CA THR A 64 1.37 2.72 9.09
C THR A 64 0.21 3.51 9.66
N ILE A 65 -1.01 2.97 9.51
CA ILE A 65 -2.24 3.57 10.01
C ILE A 65 -2.64 2.84 11.29
N VAL A 66 -2.59 3.57 12.42
CA VAL A 66 -2.87 3.01 13.75
C VAL A 66 -4.09 3.68 14.35
N GLY A 67 -4.89 2.92 15.07
CA GLY A 67 -6.06 3.41 15.80
C GLY A 67 -6.83 2.27 16.46
N ALA A 68 -7.64 2.57 17.48
CA ALA A 68 -8.50 1.61 18.12
C ALA A 68 -9.53 0.98 17.16
N SER A 69 -10.10 -0.16 17.54
CA SER A 69 -11.20 -0.76 16.76
C SER A 69 -12.36 0.24 16.61
N GLY A 70 -13.00 0.26 15.45
CA GLY A 70 -14.15 1.16 15.18
C GLY A 70 -13.79 2.61 14.83
N THR A 71 -12.51 3.01 14.83
CA THR A 71 -12.10 4.40 14.49
C THR A 71 -12.13 4.72 13.00
N GLY A 72 -12.48 3.77 12.14
CA GLY A 72 -12.62 3.99 10.70
C GLY A 72 -11.36 3.75 9.87
N LYS A 73 -10.33 3.04 10.39
CA LYS A 73 -9.10 2.72 9.65
C LYS A 73 -9.40 2.10 8.28
N SER A 74 -10.16 1.00 8.24
CA SER A 74 -10.51 0.32 6.99
C SER A 74 -11.37 1.16 6.06
N SER A 75 -12.24 2.05 6.60
CA SER A 75 -12.98 3.01 5.80
C SER A 75 -12.08 4.07 5.17
N PHE A 76 -11.09 4.56 5.93
CA PHE A 76 -10.08 5.48 5.40
C PHE A 76 -9.29 4.83 4.26
N VAL A 77 -8.77 3.62 4.49
CA VAL A 77 -7.99 2.89 3.48
C VAL A 77 -8.82 2.59 2.24
N ASN A 78 -10.07 2.12 2.39
CA ASN A 78 -10.97 1.85 1.27
C ASN A 78 -11.27 3.10 0.44
N THR A 79 -11.43 4.26 1.08
CA THR A 79 -11.59 5.54 0.39
C THR A 79 -10.29 5.96 -0.28
N LEU A 80 -9.14 5.76 0.38
CA LEU A 80 -7.84 6.06 -0.18
C LEU A 80 -7.56 5.27 -1.47
N GLU A 81 -7.88 3.97 -1.51
CA GLU A 81 -7.76 3.14 -2.72
C GLU A 81 -8.48 3.78 -3.92
N THR A 82 -9.69 4.31 -3.71
CA THR A 82 -10.46 5.00 -4.74
C THR A 82 -9.80 6.32 -5.14
N ASP A 83 -9.40 7.12 -4.17
CA ASP A 83 -8.74 8.42 -4.41
C ASP A 83 -7.45 8.27 -5.20
N LEU A 84 -6.64 7.24 -4.89
CA LEU A 84 -5.38 6.99 -5.59
C LEU A 84 -5.61 6.81 -7.10
N ILE A 85 -6.68 6.16 -7.50
CA ILE A 85 -7.03 5.98 -8.91
C ILE A 85 -7.64 7.25 -9.50
N GLU A 86 -8.64 7.83 -8.84
CA GLU A 86 -9.44 8.92 -9.40
C GLU A 86 -8.69 10.26 -9.43
N LEU A 87 -7.87 10.55 -8.42
CA LEU A 87 -7.18 11.83 -8.29
C LEU A 87 -5.79 11.86 -8.93
N ASN A 88 -5.30 10.71 -9.42
CA ASN A 88 -3.98 10.58 -10.00
C ASN A 88 -4.03 9.90 -11.38
N SER A 89 -5.02 10.24 -12.19
CA SER A 89 -5.26 9.65 -13.51
C SER A 89 -4.11 9.86 -14.51
N ASN A 90 -3.18 10.77 -14.21
CA ASN A 90 -1.96 10.99 -14.97
C ASN A 90 -0.83 10.00 -14.62
N LYS A 91 -1.05 9.07 -13.70
CA LYS A 91 -0.10 8.05 -13.27
C LYS A 91 -0.63 6.67 -13.59
N GLU A 92 0.22 5.78 -14.04
CA GLU A 92 -0.10 4.37 -14.17
C GLU A 92 0.05 3.70 -12.79
N LEU A 93 -1.06 3.31 -12.21
CA LEU A 93 -1.14 2.78 -10.85
C LEU A 93 -1.71 1.37 -10.86
N VAL A 94 -1.26 0.55 -9.92
CA VAL A 94 -1.84 -0.75 -9.58
C VAL A 94 -1.95 -0.82 -8.05
N VAL A 95 -3.10 -1.18 -7.53
CA VAL A 95 -3.33 -1.39 -6.10
C VAL A 95 -3.47 -2.89 -5.85
N LEU A 96 -2.64 -3.42 -4.96
CA LEU A 96 -2.72 -4.78 -4.44
C LEU A 96 -3.14 -4.71 -2.98
N SER A 97 -4.35 -5.15 -2.68
CA SER A 97 -4.96 -5.06 -1.36
C SER A 97 -5.13 -6.45 -0.75
N PHE A 98 -4.36 -6.74 0.29
CA PHE A 98 -4.52 -7.91 1.14
C PHE A 98 -5.59 -7.58 2.19
N SER A 99 -6.79 -8.12 2.00
CA SER A 99 -7.99 -7.80 2.77
C SER A 99 -8.46 -9.01 3.59
N PHE A 100 -7.69 -9.35 4.62
CA PHE A 100 -7.93 -10.58 5.39
C PHE A 100 -9.09 -10.47 6.38
N GLU A 101 -9.44 -9.25 6.81
CA GLU A 101 -10.56 -9.03 7.72
C GLU A 101 -11.90 -8.98 6.97
N MET A 102 -11.89 -8.48 5.74
CA MET A 102 -13.10 -8.26 4.95
C MET A 102 -12.95 -8.80 3.54
N LEU A 103 -13.91 -9.60 3.12
CA LEU A 103 -13.98 -10.08 1.74
C LEU A 103 -14.03 -8.92 0.73
N SER A 104 -13.45 -9.14 -0.45
CA SER A 104 -13.41 -8.16 -1.56
C SER A 104 -14.79 -7.61 -1.91
N ARG A 105 -15.85 -8.45 -1.90
CA ARG A 105 -17.23 -7.98 -2.13
C ARG A 105 -17.67 -6.91 -1.12
N ALA A 106 -17.24 -7.00 0.14
CA ALA A 106 -17.57 -6.02 1.16
C ALA A 106 -16.73 -4.74 0.99
N GLN A 107 -15.50 -4.85 0.53
CA GLN A 107 -14.66 -3.70 0.15
C GLN A 107 -15.30 -2.95 -1.04
N VAL A 108 -15.75 -3.65 -2.07
CA VAL A 108 -16.46 -3.05 -3.21
C VAL A 108 -17.78 -2.44 -2.75
N GLY A 109 -18.56 -3.12 -1.89
CA GLY A 109 -19.79 -2.58 -1.34
C GLY A 109 -19.60 -1.26 -0.57
N ARG A 110 -18.49 -1.09 0.15
CA ARG A 110 -18.13 0.20 0.75
C ARG A 110 -17.83 1.27 -0.29
N LYS A 111 -17.18 0.93 -1.40
CA LYS A 111 -16.94 1.88 -2.51
C LYS A 111 -18.25 2.32 -3.14
N LEU A 112 -19.18 1.39 -3.39
CA LEU A 112 -20.53 1.69 -3.89
C LEU A 112 -21.27 2.59 -2.92
N SER A 113 -21.30 2.24 -1.63
CA SER A 113 -21.88 3.04 -0.56
C SER A 113 -21.36 4.49 -0.57
N ASN A 114 -20.05 4.64 -0.67
CA ASN A 114 -19.40 5.95 -0.68
C ASN A 114 -19.77 6.78 -1.93
N LYS A 115 -19.74 6.15 -3.11
CA LYS A 115 -20.10 6.81 -4.38
C LYS A 115 -21.56 7.20 -4.44
N LEU A 116 -22.45 6.34 -3.98
CA LEU A 116 -23.90 6.56 -3.95
C LEU A 116 -24.37 7.43 -2.79
N ARG A 117 -23.50 7.73 -1.83
CA ARG A 117 -23.82 8.42 -0.56
C ARG A 117 -24.95 7.73 0.21
N GLN A 118 -24.97 6.40 0.14
CA GLN A 118 -25.87 5.54 0.91
C GLN A 118 -25.07 4.76 1.93
N THR A 119 -25.70 4.26 2.97
CA THR A 119 -25.03 3.39 3.94
C THR A 119 -24.92 1.96 3.39
N THR A 120 -23.93 1.22 3.83
CA THR A 120 -23.84 -0.22 3.49
C THR A 120 -25.06 -0.99 4.01
N THR A 121 -25.66 -0.58 5.13
CA THR A 121 -26.89 -1.16 5.65
C THR A 121 -28.04 -1.00 4.66
N GLN A 122 -28.21 0.17 4.05
CA GLN A 122 -29.24 0.38 3.04
C GLN A 122 -29.02 -0.48 1.79
N LEU A 123 -27.76 -0.58 1.31
CA LEU A 123 -27.45 -1.37 0.13
C LEU A 123 -27.59 -2.90 0.33
N TYR A 124 -27.42 -3.38 1.57
CA TYR A 124 -27.44 -4.81 1.89
C TYR A 124 -28.65 -5.22 2.75
N SER A 125 -29.60 -4.30 2.98
CA SER A 125 -30.78 -4.61 3.77
C SER A 125 -31.62 -5.71 3.10
N ALA A 126 -31.98 -6.71 3.87
CA ALA A 126 -32.93 -7.73 3.46
C ALA A 126 -34.38 -7.38 3.88
N SER A 127 -34.56 -6.28 4.64
CA SER A 127 -35.84 -5.81 5.17
C SER A 127 -36.41 -4.59 4.42
N GLU A 128 -35.57 -3.89 3.69
CA GLU A 128 -35.94 -2.76 2.87
C GLU A 128 -35.48 -3.07 1.44
N ASP A 129 -36.43 -3.35 0.54
CA ASP A 129 -36.12 -3.65 -0.84
C ASP A 129 -35.64 -2.38 -1.55
N LEU A 130 -34.50 -2.49 -2.25
CA LEU A 130 -34.09 -1.44 -3.18
C LEU A 130 -35.12 -1.37 -4.31
N SER A 131 -35.54 -0.18 -4.70
CA SER A 131 -36.31 0.01 -5.92
C SER A 131 -35.49 -0.36 -7.16
N ASP A 132 -36.15 -0.75 -8.24
CA ASP A 132 -35.47 -1.04 -9.53
C ASP A 132 -34.56 0.12 -9.97
N LYS A 133 -34.97 1.35 -9.73
CA LYS A 133 -34.18 2.55 -10.03
C LYS A 133 -32.89 2.62 -9.19
N GLU A 134 -32.96 2.29 -7.90
CA GLU A 134 -31.78 2.27 -7.02
C GLU A 134 -30.86 1.13 -7.39
N LEU A 135 -31.40 -0.05 -7.71
CA LEU A 135 -30.62 -1.19 -8.15
C LEU A 135 -29.88 -0.87 -9.46
N ASN A 136 -30.55 -0.27 -10.45
CA ASN A 136 -29.92 0.16 -11.70
C ASN A 136 -28.76 1.14 -11.42
N LEU A 137 -28.94 2.07 -10.50
CA LEU A 137 -27.86 3.01 -10.12
C LEU A 137 -26.67 2.32 -9.44
N VAL A 138 -26.94 1.29 -8.62
CA VAL A 138 -25.89 0.44 -8.04
C VAL A 138 -25.13 -0.29 -9.14
N GLU A 139 -25.83 -0.88 -10.12
CA GLU A 139 -25.23 -1.60 -11.25
C GLU A 139 -24.38 -0.67 -12.13
N GLU A 140 -24.88 0.50 -12.50
CA GLU A 140 -24.13 1.52 -13.25
C GLU A 140 -22.87 1.96 -12.50
N THR A 141 -23.00 2.16 -11.18
CA THR A 141 -21.86 2.54 -10.34
C THR A 141 -20.85 1.41 -10.24
N ALA A 142 -21.29 0.16 -10.11
CA ALA A 142 -20.43 -1.01 -10.09
C ALA A 142 -19.69 -1.19 -11.43
N GLU A 143 -20.36 -0.94 -12.55
CA GLU A 143 -19.74 -0.98 -13.87
C GLU A 143 -18.58 0.03 -13.97
N SER A 144 -18.76 1.23 -13.43
CA SER A 144 -17.70 2.26 -13.40
C SER A 144 -16.47 1.87 -12.60
N LEU A 145 -16.55 0.86 -11.71
CA LEU A 145 -15.42 0.38 -10.91
C LEU A 145 -14.62 -0.75 -11.58
N LYS A 146 -15.17 -1.37 -12.64
CA LYS A 146 -14.53 -2.54 -13.27
C LYS A 146 -13.16 -2.23 -13.89
N ASP A 147 -12.94 -1.01 -14.34
CA ASP A 147 -11.69 -0.57 -14.95
C ASP A 147 -10.64 -0.12 -13.92
N TYR A 148 -10.96 -0.17 -12.62
CA TYR A 148 -9.99 0.20 -11.59
C TYR A 148 -8.93 -0.89 -11.45
N PRO A 149 -7.64 -0.56 -11.54
CA PRO A 149 -6.54 -1.50 -11.41
C PRO A 149 -6.31 -1.89 -9.93
N ILE A 150 -7.35 -2.36 -9.26
CA ILE A 150 -7.36 -2.81 -7.86
C ILE A 150 -7.53 -4.32 -7.82
N TYR A 151 -6.61 -5.00 -7.14
CA TYR A 151 -6.61 -6.44 -6.98
C TYR A 151 -6.72 -6.78 -5.50
N TYR A 152 -7.62 -7.68 -5.14
CA TYR A 152 -7.85 -8.13 -3.78
C TYR A 152 -7.32 -9.53 -3.55
N VAL A 153 -6.75 -9.75 -2.38
CA VAL A 153 -6.42 -11.08 -1.85
C VAL A 153 -7.22 -11.25 -0.56
N ASP A 154 -8.21 -12.14 -0.59
CA ASP A 154 -9.16 -12.37 0.52
C ASP A 154 -8.71 -13.51 1.45
N ASP A 155 -7.86 -14.41 0.97
CA ASP A 155 -7.39 -15.55 1.74
C ASP A 155 -6.24 -15.14 2.67
N ALA A 156 -6.33 -15.58 3.93
CA ALA A 156 -5.25 -15.41 4.89
C ALA A 156 -3.96 -16.04 4.35
N ALA A 157 -2.86 -15.32 4.49
CA ALA A 157 -1.59 -15.72 3.91
C ALA A 157 -0.45 -15.74 4.91
N THR A 158 0.61 -16.47 4.59
CA THR A 158 1.88 -16.37 5.29
C THR A 158 2.68 -15.18 4.77
N VAL A 159 3.64 -14.69 5.57
CA VAL A 159 4.55 -13.61 5.16
C VAL A 159 5.23 -13.94 3.84
N GLN A 160 5.64 -15.21 3.65
CA GLN A 160 6.28 -15.64 2.40
C GLN A 160 5.35 -15.50 1.19
N LYS A 161 4.09 -15.92 1.31
CA LYS A 161 3.10 -15.78 0.22
C LYS A 161 2.83 -14.32 -0.12
N ILE A 162 2.84 -13.43 0.89
CA ILE A 162 2.71 -11.98 0.68
C ILE A 162 3.92 -11.47 -0.13
N ASP A 163 5.16 -11.82 0.26
CA ASP A 163 6.38 -11.43 -0.45
C ASP A 163 6.37 -11.96 -1.91
N ASP A 164 6.02 -13.21 -2.11
CA ASP A 164 5.92 -13.84 -3.43
C ASP A 164 4.88 -13.13 -4.31
N THR A 165 3.72 -12.78 -3.74
CA THR A 165 2.65 -12.09 -4.47
C THR A 165 3.08 -10.67 -4.86
N ILE A 166 3.69 -9.92 -3.93
CA ILE A 166 4.23 -8.59 -4.23
C ILE A 166 5.29 -8.67 -5.33
N THR A 167 6.22 -9.63 -5.22
CA THR A 167 7.27 -9.84 -6.22
C THR A 167 6.69 -10.20 -7.60
N TYR A 168 5.64 -11.03 -7.64
CA TYR A 168 4.93 -11.35 -8.87
C TYR A 168 4.33 -10.10 -9.51
N PHE A 169 3.62 -9.27 -8.73
CA PHE A 169 3.01 -8.03 -9.22
C PHE A 169 4.07 -7.05 -9.75
N GLN A 170 5.18 -6.87 -9.04
CA GLN A 170 6.28 -6.00 -9.47
C GLN A 170 6.88 -6.43 -10.82
N ASN A 171 6.96 -7.73 -11.07
CA ASN A 171 7.57 -8.26 -12.29
C ASN A 171 6.59 -8.43 -13.47
N THR A 172 5.27 -8.33 -13.21
CA THR A 172 4.24 -8.61 -14.23
C THR A 172 3.23 -7.48 -14.35
N ILE A 173 2.17 -7.49 -13.54
CA ILE A 173 0.99 -6.61 -13.65
C ILE A 173 1.36 -5.14 -13.42
N ALA A 174 2.25 -4.86 -12.46
CA ALA A 174 2.69 -3.53 -12.09
C ALA A 174 4.10 -3.19 -12.61
N LYS A 175 4.60 -3.96 -13.58
CA LYS A 175 5.89 -3.67 -14.21
C LYS A 175 5.85 -2.27 -14.83
N ASP A 176 6.85 -1.45 -14.48
CA ASP A 176 6.99 -0.05 -14.91
C ASP A 176 5.85 0.89 -14.44
N LYS A 177 5.04 0.45 -13.46
CA LYS A 177 3.94 1.22 -12.87
C LYS A 177 4.16 1.42 -11.38
N TRP A 178 3.37 2.30 -10.78
CA TRP A 178 3.29 2.41 -9.32
C TRP A 178 2.53 1.21 -8.76
N LEU A 179 3.17 0.43 -7.90
CA LEU A 179 2.51 -0.60 -7.12
C LEU A 179 2.26 -0.07 -5.70
N ILE A 180 0.99 0.04 -5.34
CA ILE A 180 0.55 0.36 -3.99
C ILE A 180 0.11 -0.95 -3.33
N VAL A 181 0.81 -1.33 -2.27
CA VAL A 181 0.48 -2.51 -1.48
C VAL A 181 -0.23 -2.08 -0.21
N ILE A 182 -1.40 -2.64 0.03
CA ILE A 182 -2.22 -2.39 1.22
C ILE A 182 -2.38 -3.72 1.96
N LEU A 183 -2.24 -3.69 3.29
CA LEU A 183 -2.46 -4.82 4.16
C LEU A 183 -3.40 -4.43 5.31
N ASP A 184 -4.62 -4.96 5.32
CA ASP A 184 -5.64 -4.80 6.35
C ASP A 184 -6.06 -6.18 6.87
N HIS A 185 -5.62 -6.64 8.04
CA HIS A 185 -4.60 -6.05 8.94
C HIS A 185 -3.54 -7.10 9.29
N THR A 186 -2.45 -6.64 9.90
CA THR A 186 -1.25 -7.46 10.18
C THR A 186 -1.48 -8.64 11.11
N LEU A 187 -2.46 -8.57 12.02
CA LEU A 187 -2.76 -9.61 13.01
C LEU A 187 -3.32 -10.91 12.42
N LEU A 188 -3.79 -10.89 11.18
CA LEU A 188 -4.32 -12.06 10.48
C LEU A 188 -3.28 -12.74 9.58
N VAL A 189 -2.06 -12.23 9.57
CA VAL A 189 -0.95 -12.84 8.84
C VAL A 189 -0.31 -13.93 9.68
N ASN A 190 -0.02 -15.05 9.06
CA ASN A 190 0.71 -16.16 9.65
C ASN A 190 2.18 -16.14 9.21
N SER A 191 3.03 -16.85 9.93
CA SER A 191 4.40 -17.12 9.50
C SER A 191 4.71 -18.60 9.68
N ASP A 192 5.42 -19.18 8.71
CA ASP A 192 5.91 -20.55 8.81
C ASP A 192 7.07 -20.65 9.82
N ASN A 193 7.74 -19.54 10.09
CA ASN A 193 8.94 -19.46 10.93
C ASN A 193 8.64 -19.05 12.37
N TYR A 194 7.56 -18.29 12.61
CA TYR A 194 7.30 -17.64 13.89
C TYR A 194 5.83 -17.82 14.31
N LYS A 195 5.63 -18.01 15.61
CA LYS A 195 4.31 -18.00 16.25
C LYS A 195 4.08 -16.72 17.08
N ASP A 196 5.12 -15.95 17.33
CA ASP A 196 5.03 -14.69 18.06
C ASP A 196 4.64 -13.57 17.10
N GLU A 197 3.59 -12.84 17.41
CA GLU A 197 3.04 -11.75 16.61
C GLU A 197 4.07 -10.65 16.31
N ARG A 198 4.92 -10.31 17.29
CA ARG A 198 5.94 -9.27 17.11
C ARG A 198 6.99 -9.68 16.07
N MET A 199 7.31 -10.98 16.04
CA MET A 199 8.26 -11.51 15.06
C MET A 199 7.63 -11.54 13.67
N ILE A 200 6.35 -11.88 13.54
CA ILE A 200 5.60 -11.82 12.29
C ILE A 200 5.55 -10.39 11.74
N ILE A 201 5.22 -9.42 12.57
CA ILE A 201 5.21 -8.00 12.19
C ILE A 201 6.61 -7.55 11.72
N SER A 202 7.67 -7.93 12.45
CA SER A 202 9.04 -7.61 12.06
C SER A 202 9.45 -8.24 10.73
N GLU A 203 8.98 -9.45 10.44
CA GLU A 203 9.21 -10.12 9.15
C GLU A 203 8.46 -9.41 8.02
N LEU A 204 7.20 -9.02 8.23
CA LEU A 204 6.41 -8.22 7.30
C LEU A 204 7.07 -6.85 6.99
N GLU A 205 7.57 -6.17 8.01
CA GLU A 205 8.30 -4.92 7.82
C GLU A 205 9.51 -5.10 6.89
N ARG A 206 10.25 -6.21 7.02
CA ARG A 206 11.36 -6.54 6.12
C ARG A 206 10.90 -6.74 4.68
N VAL A 207 9.76 -7.41 4.48
CA VAL A 207 9.15 -7.58 3.15
C VAL A 207 8.83 -6.21 2.55
N PHE A 208 8.15 -5.32 3.27
CA PHE A 208 7.81 -4.00 2.77
C PHE A 208 9.06 -3.12 2.53
N ILE A 209 10.08 -3.20 3.39
CA ILE A 209 11.35 -2.49 3.19
C ILE A 209 12.06 -3.01 1.94
N LYS A 210 12.01 -4.30 1.66
CA LYS A 210 12.57 -4.91 0.44
C LYS A 210 11.79 -4.45 -0.80
N ALA A 211 10.47 -4.48 -0.73
CA ALA A 211 9.59 -4.18 -1.87
C ALA A 211 9.67 -2.72 -2.35
N LYS A 212 10.06 -1.77 -1.47
CA LYS A 212 10.18 -0.35 -1.83
C LYS A 212 11.47 0.03 -2.57
N LYS A 213 12.42 -0.90 -2.72
CA LYS A 213 13.69 -0.72 -3.43
C LYS A 213 13.55 -1.02 -4.90
#